data_8c3a22b58acbf248a276df7f40068a98
#
_entry.id   8c3a22b58acbf248a276df7f40068a98
#
_cell.length_a   1.000
_cell.length_b   1.000
_cell.length_c   1.000
_cell.angle_alpha   90.00
_cell.angle_beta   90.00
_cell.angle_gamma   90.00
#
_symmetry.space_group_name_H-M   'P 1'
#
loop_
_entity.id
_entity.type
_entity.pdbx_description
1 polymer ?
#
loop_
_entity_poly.entity_id
_entity_poly.type
_entity_poly.pdbx_seq_one_letter_code
_entity_poly.pdbx_strand_id
1 'polypeptide(L)'
;MKKSPYALSSYTLSTEPLQQISGQVIHILQDSNLMVESQDRGWHCRQAASCLLTPEIGDTVLITKVEEQFWILAILERAEQQHPAEINILGDLTINSQGNLNLNSNGLNITADNGSCHINEMQYSGKSLSAWVSITRIVGNQFESVWQSITQLSHRLLRHTTQTEQVHAGQLDMQAENYMRLHAQNTIVSAKAITKIDAEQIHIG
;
A
#
# COMPACT_ATOMS: atom_id res chain seq x y z
N MET A 1 -54.19 2.28 9.54
CA MET A 1 -53.51 1.94 10.80
C MET A 1 -52.54 0.79 10.54
N LYS A 2 -51.27 1.08 10.43
CA LYS A 2 -50.20 0.07 10.28
C LYS A 2 -49.72 -0.32 11.69
N LYS A 3 -49.89 -1.58 12.07
CA LYS A 3 -49.39 -2.12 13.33
C LYS A 3 -47.86 -2.21 13.27
N SER A 4 -47.19 -1.62 14.26
CA SER A 4 -45.75 -1.77 14.48
C SER A 4 -45.42 -3.19 14.88
N PRO A 5 -44.38 -3.85 14.30
CA PRO A 5 -44.04 -5.25 14.56
C PRO A 5 -43.05 -5.47 15.72
N TYR A 6 -42.75 -4.47 16.53
CA TYR A 6 -41.83 -4.65 17.67
C TYR A 6 -42.60 -4.74 18.99
N ALA A 7 -43.02 -5.97 19.31
CA ALA A 7 -43.34 -6.30 20.70
C ALA A 7 -42.03 -6.30 21.49
N LEU A 8 -41.84 -5.33 22.39
CA LEU A 8 -40.83 -5.39 23.44
C LEU A 8 -41.17 -6.60 24.30
N SER A 9 -40.50 -7.75 24.07
CA SER A 9 -40.52 -8.83 25.04
C SER A 9 -39.88 -8.31 26.33
N SER A 10 -40.53 -8.53 27.46
CA SER A 10 -40.02 -8.21 28.78
C SER A 10 -38.76 -9.02 29.03
N TYR A 11 -37.58 -8.38 28.82
CA TYR A 11 -36.30 -8.96 29.22
C TYR A 11 -36.25 -8.92 30.75
N THR A 12 -36.23 -10.07 31.38
CA THR A 12 -35.80 -10.20 32.77
C THR A 12 -34.33 -9.85 32.85
N LEU A 13 -34.01 -8.76 33.55
CA LEU A 13 -32.62 -8.40 33.87
C LEU A 13 -32.03 -9.54 34.72
N SER A 14 -31.14 -10.34 34.12
CA SER A 14 -30.33 -11.29 34.85
C SER A 14 -29.36 -10.54 35.74
N THR A 15 -29.43 -10.74 37.04
CA THR A 15 -28.52 -10.19 38.04
C THR A 15 -27.31 -11.07 38.30
N GLU A 16 -27.08 -12.08 37.52
CA GLU A 16 -25.83 -12.88 37.63
C GLU A 16 -24.65 -12.01 37.17
N PRO A 17 -23.64 -11.82 38.03
CA PRO A 17 -22.45 -11.06 37.63
C PRO A 17 -21.77 -11.82 36.48
N LEU A 18 -21.57 -11.15 35.34
CA LEU A 18 -20.73 -11.62 34.27
C LEU A 18 -19.35 -11.92 34.85
N GLN A 19 -18.98 -13.18 34.92
CA GLN A 19 -17.70 -13.57 35.50
C GLN A 19 -16.59 -13.34 34.48
N GLN A 20 -15.99 -12.14 34.56
CA GLN A 20 -14.77 -11.81 33.84
C GLN A 20 -13.59 -12.08 34.75
N ILE A 21 -12.60 -12.79 34.25
CA ILE A 21 -11.43 -13.22 35.00
C ILE A 21 -10.19 -12.84 34.20
N SER A 22 -9.16 -12.29 34.84
CA SER A 22 -7.84 -12.14 34.22
C SER A 22 -7.02 -13.39 34.46
N GLY A 23 -6.23 -13.78 33.47
CA GLY A 23 -5.34 -14.92 33.54
C GLY A 23 -4.16 -14.77 32.61
N GLN A 24 -3.20 -15.66 32.72
CA GLN A 24 -2.01 -15.68 31.88
C GLN A 24 -2.10 -16.82 30.86
N VAL A 25 -1.74 -16.57 29.62
CA VAL A 25 -1.64 -17.60 28.58
C VAL A 25 -0.39 -18.45 28.87
N ILE A 26 -0.61 -19.74 29.15
CA ILE A 26 0.48 -20.67 29.48
C ILE A 26 0.83 -21.60 28.32
N HIS A 27 -0.11 -21.84 27.39
CA HIS A 27 0.11 -22.75 26.27
C HIS A 27 -0.81 -22.45 25.10
N ILE A 28 -0.32 -22.68 23.86
CA ILE A 28 -1.09 -22.62 22.62
C ILE A 28 -1.27 -24.06 22.12
N LEU A 29 -2.53 -24.48 21.95
CA LEU A 29 -2.89 -25.81 21.51
C LEU A 29 -2.96 -25.91 19.98
N GLN A 30 -2.95 -27.13 19.44
CA GLN A 30 -2.91 -27.37 17.98
C GLN A 30 -4.12 -26.79 17.22
N ASP A 31 -5.28 -26.65 17.89
CA ASP A 31 -6.53 -26.15 17.28
C ASP A 31 -6.69 -24.63 17.40
N SER A 32 -5.60 -23.89 17.57
CA SER A 32 -5.64 -22.44 17.85
C SER A 32 -6.40 -22.08 19.14
N ASN A 33 -6.64 -23.05 20.01
CA ASN A 33 -7.15 -22.85 21.34
C ASN A 33 -5.98 -22.51 22.29
N LEU A 34 -6.28 -21.77 23.34
CA LEU A 34 -5.27 -21.32 24.29
C LEU A 34 -5.59 -21.84 25.68
N MET A 35 -4.54 -22.25 26.41
CA MET A 35 -4.65 -22.56 27.82
C MET A 35 -4.29 -21.32 28.62
N VAL A 36 -5.24 -20.85 29.42
CA VAL A 36 -5.08 -19.67 30.27
C VAL A 36 -5.13 -20.12 31.72
N GLU A 37 -4.12 -19.75 32.52
CA GLU A 37 -4.06 -19.99 33.95
C GLU A 37 -4.61 -18.80 34.71
N SER A 38 -5.52 -19.05 35.62
CA SER A 38 -6.07 -18.05 36.52
C SER A 38 -6.48 -18.72 37.84
N GLN A 39 -6.06 -18.18 38.98
CA GLN A 39 -6.36 -18.69 40.33
C GLN A 39 -6.02 -20.20 40.53
N ASP A 40 -4.81 -20.57 40.10
CA ASP A 40 -4.31 -21.96 40.15
C ASP A 40 -5.15 -22.96 39.36
N ARG A 41 -5.90 -22.51 38.36
CA ARG A 41 -6.72 -23.34 37.46
C ARG A 41 -6.39 -23.01 36.01
N GLY A 42 -6.35 -24.08 35.19
CA GLY A 42 -6.20 -23.95 33.73
C GLY A 42 -7.56 -23.90 33.04
N TRP A 43 -7.74 -22.96 32.17
CA TRP A 43 -8.95 -22.75 31.36
C TRP A 43 -8.66 -22.94 29.88
N HIS A 44 -9.43 -23.75 29.21
CA HIS A 44 -9.37 -23.94 27.77
C HIS A 44 -10.16 -22.85 27.09
N CYS A 45 -9.47 -21.89 26.42
CA CYS A 45 -10.05 -20.67 25.89
C CYS A 45 -9.94 -20.61 24.37
N ARG A 46 -10.91 -19.98 23.73
CA ARG A 46 -10.86 -19.57 22.32
C ARG A 46 -10.69 -18.06 22.22
N GLN A 47 -10.02 -17.62 21.18
CA GLN A 47 -9.93 -16.19 20.88
C GLN A 47 -11.28 -15.69 20.36
N ALA A 48 -11.80 -14.61 20.96
CA ALA A 48 -13.01 -13.95 20.46
C ALA A 48 -12.71 -13.19 19.18
N ALA A 49 -13.67 -13.11 18.26
CA ALA A 49 -13.51 -12.38 17.00
C ALA A 49 -13.20 -10.89 17.20
N SER A 50 -13.58 -10.32 18.32
CA SER A 50 -13.26 -8.93 18.71
C SER A 50 -11.82 -8.74 19.21
N CYS A 51 -11.14 -9.81 19.63
CA CYS A 51 -9.75 -9.79 20.05
C CYS A 51 -8.87 -9.88 18.79
N LEU A 52 -8.61 -8.74 18.13
CA LEU A 52 -7.91 -8.70 16.84
C LEU A 52 -6.43 -9.06 16.96
N LEU A 53 -5.82 -8.78 18.10
CA LEU A 53 -4.43 -9.15 18.35
C LEU A 53 -4.35 -10.62 18.76
N THR A 54 -3.41 -11.35 18.18
CA THR A 54 -3.16 -12.75 18.51
C THR A 54 -2.54 -12.86 19.91
N PRO A 55 -3.15 -13.57 20.88
CA PRO A 55 -2.54 -13.78 22.19
C PRO A 55 -1.34 -14.72 22.10
N GLU A 56 -0.31 -14.44 22.91
CA GLU A 56 0.93 -15.19 22.98
C GLU A 56 1.15 -15.77 24.38
N ILE A 57 2.08 -16.73 24.47
CA ILE A 57 2.43 -17.35 25.77
C ILE A 57 3.02 -16.26 26.68
N GLY A 58 2.52 -16.18 27.90
CA GLY A 58 2.89 -15.20 28.91
C GLY A 58 2.01 -13.96 28.94
N ASP A 59 1.18 -13.71 27.90
CA ASP A 59 0.27 -12.56 27.89
C ASP A 59 -0.77 -12.66 29.02
N THR A 60 -1.04 -11.53 29.65
CA THR A 60 -2.17 -11.39 30.54
C THR A 60 -3.43 -11.05 29.74
N VAL A 61 -4.45 -11.88 29.83
CA VAL A 61 -5.66 -11.80 29.03
C VAL A 61 -6.92 -11.69 29.90
N LEU A 62 -7.95 -11.08 29.35
CA LEU A 62 -9.29 -11.06 29.93
C LEU A 62 -10.09 -12.20 29.31
N ILE A 63 -10.57 -13.11 30.17
CA ILE A 63 -11.43 -14.24 29.76
C ILE A 63 -12.82 -14.11 30.33
N THR A 64 -13.80 -14.64 29.60
CA THR A 64 -15.19 -14.76 30.05
C THR A 64 -15.74 -16.11 29.68
N LYS A 65 -16.66 -16.62 30.51
CA LYS A 65 -17.43 -17.84 30.18
C LYS A 65 -18.74 -17.43 29.52
N VAL A 66 -19.00 -18.02 28.34
CA VAL A 66 -20.29 -17.95 27.66
C VAL A 66 -20.74 -19.39 27.44
N GLU A 67 -21.86 -19.76 28.07
CA GLU A 67 -22.32 -21.12 28.14
C GLU A 67 -21.23 -22.05 28.72
N GLU A 68 -20.76 -23.05 27.95
CA GLU A 68 -19.70 -23.97 28.39
C GLU A 68 -18.32 -23.62 27.81
N GLN A 69 -18.19 -22.51 27.04
CA GLN A 69 -16.96 -22.13 26.38
C GLN A 69 -16.34 -20.88 27.03
N PHE A 70 -15.02 -20.89 27.25
CA PHE A 70 -14.27 -19.72 27.64
C PHE A 70 -13.70 -18.99 26.42
N TRP A 71 -13.78 -17.67 26.48
CA TRP A 71 -13.34 -16.78 25.42
C TRP A 71 -12.34 -15.76 25.93
N ILE A 72 -11.25 -15.55 25.21
CA ILE A 72 -10.34 -14.44 25.41
C ILE A 72 -10.94 -13.23 24.70
N LEU A 73 -11.34 -12.23 25.44
CA LEU A 73 -11.94 -10.98 24.93
C LEU A 73 -10.88 -9.95 24.54
N ALA A 74 -9.80 -9.88 25.33
CA ALA A 74 -8.76 -8.88 25.12
C ALA A 74 -7.45 -9.36 25.75
N ILE A 75 -6.34 -8.89 25.20
CA ILE A 75 -5.02 -8.92 25.81
C ILE A 75 -4.93 -7.67 26.66
N LEU A 76 -4.71 -7.82 27.96
CA LEU A 76 -4.55 -6.72 28.92
C LEU A 76 -3.10 -6.23 28.97
N GLU A 77 -2.16 -7.18 28.96
CA GLU A 77 -0.74 -6.88 29.01
C GLU A 77 0.05 -7.91 28.24
N ARG A 78 1.03 -7.46 27.44
CA ARG A 78 1.96 -8.31 26.72
C ARG A 78 3.07 -8.79 27.65
N ALA A 79 3.45 -10.07 27.53
CA ALA A 79 4.60 -10.62 28.23
C ALA A 79 5.90 -9.94 27.76
N GLU A 80 6.03 -9.73 26.45
CA GLU A 80 7.15 -9.01 25.83
C GLU A 80 6.63 -7.79 25.07
N GLN A 81 6.93 -6.60 25.60
CA GLN A 81 6.45 -5.34 24.98
C GLN A 81 7.04 -5.05 23.59
N GLN A 82 8.18 -5.67 23.25
CA GLN A 82 8.86 -5.49 21.96
C GLN A 82 8.45 -6.53 20.91
N HIS A 83 7.61 -7.52 21.27
CA HIS A 83 7.14 -8.52 20.30
C HIS A 83 6.19 -7.88 19.28
N PRO A 84 6.29 -8.23 17.99
CA PRO A 84 5.42 -7.70 16.96
C PRO A 84 3.95 -7.99 17.27
N ALA A 85 3.09 -6.99 17.20
CA ALA A 85 1.66 -7.19 17.30
C ALA A 85 1.08 -7.59 15.94
N GLU A 86 0.44 -8.75 15.87
CA GLU A 86 -0.14 -9.29 14.64
C GLU A 86 -1.66 -9.27 14.68
N ILE A 87 -2.26 -8.83 13.58
CA ILE A 87 -3.70 -8.94 13.31
C ILE A 87 -3.89 -10.04 12.27
N ASN A 88 -4.31 -11.22 12.70
CA ASN A 88 -4.55 -12.36 11.83
C ASN A 88 -6.06 -12.56 11.62
N ILE A 89 -6.50 -12.41 10.35
CA ILE A 89 -7.90 -12.57 9.96
C ILE A 89 -7.97 -13.62 8.86
N LEU A 90 -8.82 -14.62 9.04
CA LEU A 90 -8.99 -15.74 8.09
C LEU A 90 -9.80 -15.37 6.83
N GLY A 91 -10.32 -14.18 6.75
CA GLY A 91 -11.14 -13.70 5.63
C GLY A 91 -10.73 -12.30 5.18
N ASP A 92 -11.62 -11.65 4.48
CA ASP A 92 -11.40 -10.29 3.98
C ASP A 92 -11.37 -9.29 5.14
N LEU A 93 -10.42 -8.36 5.08
CA LEU A 93 -10.34 -7.22 6.00
C LEU A 93 -10.65 -5.93 5.24
N THR A 94 -11.64 -5.19 5.72
CA THR A 94 -11.96 -3.86 5.20
C THR A 94 -11.80 -2.83 6.31
N ILE A 95 -11.01 -1.78 6.02
CA ILE A 95 -10.84 -0.64 6.93
C ILE A 95 -11.56 0.57 6.35
N ASN A 96 -12.66 0.99 6.98
CA ASN A 96 -13.43 2.15 6.59
C ASN A 96 -13.28 3.26 7.63
N SER A 97 -12.94 4.46 7.16
CA SER A 97 -12.94 5.68 7.98
C SER A 97 -13.76 6.75 7.29
N GLN A 98 -14.63 7.44 8.04
CA GLN A 98 -15.32 8.63 7.54
C GLN A 98 -14.43 9.87 7.57
N GLY A 99 -13.31 9.81 8.26
CA GLY A 99 -12.31 10.85 8.34
C GLY A 99 -10.99 10.40 7.69
N ASN A 100 -9.90 10.92 8.20
CA ASN A 100 -8.56 10.61 7.71
C ASN A 100 -8.09 9.24 8.24
N LEU A 101 -7.37 8.50 7.41
CA LEU A 101 -6.59 7.35 7.81
C LEU A 101 -5.10 7.74 7.81
N ASN A 102 -4.46 7.74 8.98
CA ASN A 102 -3.05 8.06 9.13
C ASN A 102 -2.28 6.79 9.51
N LEU A 103 -1.28 6.43 8.72
CA LEU A 103 -0.35 5.32 9.00
C LEU A 103 1.03 5.92 9.26
N ASN A 104 1.49 5.87 10.50
CA ASN A 104 2.78 6.38 10.92
C ASN A 104 3.67 5.23 11.38
N SER A 105 4.79 5.04 10.72
CA SER A 105 5.76 3.99 11.05
C SER A 105 7.15 4.36 10.54
N ASN A 106 8.17 3.70 11.06
CA ASN A 106 9.53 3.82 10.54
C ASN A 106 9.70 3.12 9.17
N GLY A 107 8.89 2.11 8.88
CA GLY A 107 8.87 1.39 7.62
C GLY A 107 7.47 0.92 7.30
N LEU A 108 7.08 0.97 6.02
CA LEU A 108 5.81 0.47 5.53
C LEU A 108 6.07 -0.55 4.42
N ASN A 109 5.65 -1.80 4.61
CA ASN A 109 5.70 -2.85 3.62
C ASN A 109 4.27 -3.26 3.24
N ILE A 110 3.97 -3.25 1.95
CA ILE A 110 2.69 -3.72 1.42
C ILE A 110 3.00 -4.79 0.39
N THR A 111 2.50 -5.99 0.60
CA THR A 111 2.66 -7.12 -0.30
C THR A 111 1.28 -7.65 -0.69
N ALA A 112 1.00 -7.71 -1.97
CA ALA A 112 -0.24 -8.24 -2.52
C ALA A 112 0.01 -8.73 -3.96
N ASP A 113 -0.73 -9.72 -4.40
CA ASP A 113 -0.70 -10.19 -5.80
C ASP A 113 -1.30 -9.15 -6.74
N ASN A 114 -2.34 -8.46 -6.29
CA ASN A 114 -3.02 -7.42 -7.04
C ASN A 114 -3.32 -6.23 -6.13
N GLY A 115 -3.19 -5.02 -6.67
CA GLY A 115 -3.50 -3.79 -5.94
C GLY A 115 -4.10 -2.74 -6.87
N SER A 116 -5.04 -1.96 -6.37
CA SER A 116 -5.52 -0.75 -7.02
C SER A 116 -5.53 0.41 -6.04
N CYS A 117 -5.15 1.59 -6.53
CA CYS A 117 -5.14 2.81 -5.75
C CYS A 117 -5.91 3.89 -6.53
N HIS A 118 -6.98 4.41 -5.93
CA HIS A 118 -7.76 5.51 -6.50
C HIS A 118 -7.69 6.69 -5.54
N ILE A 119 -6.92 7.71 -5.91
CA ILE A 119 -6.69 8.92 -5.11
C ILE A 119 -6.83 10.11 -6.05
N ASN A 120 -7.70 11.07 -5.72
CA ASN A 120 -7.89 12.27 -6.56
C ASN A 120 -6.65 13.15 -6.61
N GLU A 121 -5.97 13.32 -5.49
CA GLU A 121 -4.74 14.10 -5.38
C GLU A 121 -3.72 13.32 -4.58
N MET A 122 -2.60 12.93 -5.21
CA MET A 122 -1.54 12.18 -4.58
C MET A 122 -0.25 12.97 -4.58
N GLN A 123 0.36 13.14 -3.41
CA GLN A 123 1.66 13.76 -3.26
C GLN A 123 2.67 12.73 -2.73
N TYR A 124 3.80 12.60 -3.40
CA TYR A 124 4.93 11.82 -2.92
C TYR A 124 6.12 12.76 -2.63
N SER A 125 6.71 12.62 -1.46
CA SER A 125 7.94 13.30 -1.07
C SER A 125 8.91 12.30 -0.45
N GLY A 126 10.11 12.20 -0.98
CA GLY A 126 11.11 11.24 -0.52
C GLY A 126 12.46 11.45 -1.19
N LYS A 127 13.46 10.70 -0.75
CA LYS A 127 14.83 10.78 -1.30
C LYS A 127 14.98 10.00 -2.61
N SER A 128 14.23 8.92 -2.78
CA SER A 128 14.30 8.07 -3.97
C SER A 128 12.97 7.41 -4.24
N LEU A 129 12.72 7.14 -5.51
CA LEU A 129 11.63 6.30 -5.99
C LEU A 129 12.21 5.32 -7.00
N SER A 130 12.01 4.03 -6.78
CA SER A 130 12.43 2.97 -7.71
C SER A 130 11.23 2.12 -8.07
N ALA A 131 11.08 1.80 -9.36
CA ALA A 131 10.01 0.95 -9.86
C ALA A 131 10.57 -0.09 -10.84
N TRP A 132 10.24 -1.35 -10.65
CA TRP A 132 10.54 -2.46 -11.58
C TRP A 132 9.22 -2.97 -12.13
N VAL A 133 8.88 -2.53 -13.31
CA VAL A 133 7.59 -2.84 -13.94
C VAL A 133 7.78 -3.23 -15.40
N SER A 134 6.99 -4.15 -15.90
CA SER A 134 7.02 -4.54 -17.30
C SER A 134 6.38 -3.50 -18.22
N ILE A 135 5.36 -2.81 -17.76
CA ILE A 135 4.63 -1.80 -18.53
C ILE A 135 4.29 -0.62 -17.63
N THR A 136 4.71 0.56 -18.05
CA THR A 136 4.27 1.83 -17.41
C THR A 136 3.43 2.62 -18.41
N ARG A 137 2.23 3.04 -18.01
CA ARG A 137 1.37 3.91 -18.80
C ARG A 137 0.98 5.13 -17.98
N ILE A 138 1.30 6.30 -18.49
CA ILE A 138 0.94 7.59 -17.88
C ILE A 138 0.07 8.34 -18.89
N VAL A 139 -1.12 8.72 -18.49
CA VAL A 139 -2.06 9.48 -19.32
C VAL A 139 -2.54 10.66 -18.51
N GLY A 140 -2.43 11.86 -19.06
CA GLY A 140 -2.81 13.09 -18.38
C GLY A 140 -2.86 14.25 -19.38
N ASN A 141 -3.30 15.41 -18.92
CA ASN A 141 -3.37 16.62 -19.73
C ASN A 141 -2.03 17.37 -19.75
N GLN A 142 -1.24 17.23 -18.68
CA GLN A 142 0.04 17.91 -18.51
C GLN A 142 1.02 17.00 -17.81
N PHE A 143 2.26 16.99 -18.29
CA PHE A 143 3.38 16.31 -17.67
C PHE A 143 4.55 17.27 -17.55
N GLU A 144 4.99 17.54 -16.32
CA GLU A 144 6.16 18.37 -16.03
C GLU A 144 7.22 17.55 -15.32
N SER A 145 8.47 17.72 -15.71
CA SER A 145 9.59 17.07 -15.07
C SER A 145 10.81 17.97 -15.04
N VAL A 146 11.45 18.10 -13.89
CA VAL A 146 12.69 18.88 -13.70
C VAL A 146 13.74 17.99 -13.08
N TRP A 147 14.84 17.76 -13.80
CA TRP A 147 15.91 16.86 -13.41
C TRP A 147 17.28 17.49 -13.63
N GLN A 148 18.25 17.13 -12.83
CA GLN A 148 19.65 17.44 -13.12
C GLN A 148 20.22 16.54 -14.23
N SER A 149 19.75 15.30 -14.32
CA SER A 149 20.17 14.35 -15.32
C SER A 149 19.04 13.40 -15.68
N ILE A 150 18.87 13.11 -16.95
CA ILE A 150 17.97 12.10 -17.49
C ILE A 150 18.77 11.14 -18.35
N THR A 151 18.71 9.84 -18.06
CA THR A 151 19.25 8.79 -18.91
C THR A 151 18.09 7.92 -19.40
N GLN A 152 17.96 7.78 -20.72
CA GLN A 152 16.94 6.96 -21.34
C GLN A 152 17.58 5.95 -22.27
N LEU A 153 17.37 4.66 -22.02
CA LEU A 153 17.74 3.56 -22.89
C LEU A 153 16.48 2.87 -23.41
N SER A 154 16.37 2.70 -24.72
CA SER A 154 15.23 2.02 -25.32
C SER A 154 15.61 1.45 -26.69
N HIS A 155 15.04 0.32 -27.08
CA HIS A 155 15.16 -0.21 -28.43
C HIS A 155 14.37 0.61 -29.45
N ARG A 156 13.29 1.24 -29.03
CA ARG A 156 12.46 2.06 -29.89
C ARG A 156 11.90 3.24 -29.08
N LEU A 157 12.14 4.44 -29.59
CA LEU A 157 11.55 5.67 -29.07
C LEU A 157 10.68 6.30 -30.16
N LEU A 158 9.40 6.48 -29.90
CA LEU A 158 8.49 7.24 -30.74
C LEU A 158 8.04 8.49 -29.98
N ARG A 159 8.30 9.65 -30.57
CA ARG A 159 7.87 10.94 -30.05
C ARG A 159 7.02 11.64 -31.10
N HIS A 160 5.83 12.03 -30.76
CA HIS A 160 4.93 12.76 -31.66
C HIS A 160 4.38 13.99 -30.97
N THR A 161 4.67 15.15 -31.52
CA THR A 161 4.23 16.46 -31.01
C THR A 161 3.42 17.15 -32.10
N THR A 162 2.20 17.57 -31.79
CA THR A 162 1.30 18.15 -32.78
C THR A 162 1.54 19.65 -33.05
N GLN A 163 2.16 20.36 -32.12
CA GLN A 163 2.40 21.79 -32.26
C GLN A 163 3.90 22.12 -32.25
N THR A 164 4.53 22.13 -31.10
CA THR A 164 5.90 22.64 -30.96
C THR A 164 6.75 21.67 -30.15
N GLU A 165 7.88 21.27 -30.68
CA GLU A 165 8.97 20.66 -29.94
C GLU A 165 10.19 21.58 -29.99
N GLN A 166 10.73 21.93 -28.81
CA GLN A 166 11.91 22.78 -28.67
C GLN A 166 13.01 22.04 -27.92
N VAL A 167 14.22 22.07 -28.46
CA VAL A 167 15.40 21.51 -27.82
C VAL A 167 16.44 22.62 -27.66
N HIS A 168 16.79 22.94 -26.42
CA HIS A 168 17.87 23.86 -26.07
C HIS A 168 18.94 23.10 -25.32
N ALA A 169 20.16 23.07 -25.84
CA ALA A 169 21.28 22.36 -25.25
C ALA A 169 22.57 23.17 -25.41
N GLY A 170 23.50 23.05 -24.48
CA GLY A 170 24.87 23.56 -24.66
C GLY A 170 25.61 22.79 -25.74
N GLN A 171 25.36 21.45 -25.82
CA GLN A 171 25.86 20.60 -26.89
C GLN A 171 24.75 19.62 -27.27
N LEU A 172 24.51 19.45 -28.55
CA LEU A 172 23.58 18.48 -29.10
C LEU A 172 24.32 17.58 -30.06
N ASP A 173 24.37 16.29 -29.78
CA ASP A 173 24.92 15.26 -30.67
C ASP A 173 23.79 14.34 -31.10
N MET A 174 23.59 14.20 -32.41
CA MET A 174 22.56 13.34 -33.01
C MET A 174 23.20 12.45 -34.03
N GLN A 175 23.21 11.14 -33.78
CA GLN A 175 23.83 10.15 -34.64
C GLN A 175 22.81 9.08 -35.05
N ALA A 176 22.81 8.69 -36.30
CA ALA A 176 22.05 7.55 -36.82
C ALA A 176 22.98 6.68 -37.70
N GLU A 177 22.94 5.37 -37.54
CA GLU A 177 23.79 4.46 -38.30
C GLU A 177 23.41 4.41 -39.78
N ASN A 178 22.14 4.38 -40.10
CA ASN A 178 21.68 4.15 -41.44
C ASN A 178 21.04 5.37 -42.12
N TYR A 179 20.19 6.08 -41.40
CA TYR A 179 19.37 7.10 -42.02
C TYR A 179 18.89 8.18 -41.03
N MET A 180 19.11 9.41 -41.40
CA MET A 180 18.57 10.59 -40.68
C MET A 180 17.82 11.47 -41.67
N ARG A 181 16.56 11.80 -41.40
CA ARG A 181 15.74 12.68 -42.23
C ARG A 181 15.25 13.89 -41.45
N LEU A 182 15.52 15.08 -42.02
CA LEU A 182 14.90 16.33 -41.56
C LEU A 182 14.01 16.81 -42.72
N HIS A 183 12.72 16.98 -42.46
CA HIS A 183 11.77 17.43 -43.46
C HIS A 183 10.85 18.50 -42.85
N ALA A 184 10.78 19.63 -43.49
CA ALA A 184 9.94 20.76 -43.09
C ALA A 184 9.59 21.58 -44.32
N GLN A 185 8.60 22.47 -44.22
CA GLN A 185 8.34 23.51 -45.22
C GLN A 185 9.54 24.45 -45.36
N ASN A 186 10.16 24.84 -44.24
CA ASN A 186 11.35 25.66 -44.18
C ASN A 186 12.34 25.03 -43.21
N THR A 187 13.58 24.79 -43.63
CA THR A 187 14.67 24.33 -42.79
C THR A 187 15.76 25.42 -42.78
N ILE A 188 16.13 25.89 -41.60
CA ILE A 188 17.18 26.87 -41.41
C ILE A 188 18.28 26.22 -40.59
N VAL A 189 19.49 26.15 -41.16
CA VAL A 189 20.71 25.71 -40.47
C VAL A 189 21.69 26.87 -40.47
N SER A 190 22.07 27.36 -39.30
CA SER A 190 23.02 28.44 -39.14
C SER A 190 24.04 28.15 -38.07
N ALA A 191 25.27 28.57 -38.28
CA ALA A 191 26.34 28.48 -37.28
C ALA A 191 27.13 29.82 -37.27
N LYS A 192 27.63 30.20 -36.08
CA LYS A 192 28.49 31.41 -35.97
C LYS A 192 29.87 31.22 -36.60
N ALA A 193 30.41 30.03 -36.57
CA ALA A 193 31.74 29.76 -37.05
C ALA A 193 31.76 28.86 -38.31
N ILE A 194 31.32 27.59 -38.20
CA ILE A 194 31.47 26.64 -39.28
C ILE A 194 30.19 25.79 -39.36
N THR A 195 29.68 25.60 -40.58
CA THR A 195 28.77 24.51 -40.94
C THR A 195 29.53 23.61 -41.92
N LYS A 196 29.76 22.36 -41.54
CA LYS A 196 30.42 21.36 -42.41
C LYS A 196 29.40 20.33 -42.84
N ILE A 197 29.34 20.11 -44.16
CA ILE A 197 28.54 19.04 -44.78
C ILE A 197 29.51 18.21 -45.61
N ASP A 198 29.59 16.92 -45.32
CA ASP A 198 30.52 16.00 -45.96
C ASP A 198 29.78 14.75 -46.39
N ALA A 199 29.86 14.37 -47.64
CA ALA A 199 29.23 13.22 -48.23
C ALA A 199 29.87 12.85 -49.56
N GLU A 200 29.75 11.61 -50.02
CA GLU A 200 30.16 11.21 -51.37
C GLU A 200 29.38 11.96 -52.47
N GLN A 201 28.12 12.27 -52.19
CA GLN A 201 27.28 13.07 -53.12
C GLN A 201 26.40 14.05 -52.31
N ILE A 202 26.34 15.29 -52.76
CA ILE A 202 25.50 16.36 -52.24
C ILE A 202 24.61 16.86 -53.37
N HIS A 203 23.29 16.71 -53.21
CA HIS A 203 22.30 17.28 -54.13
C HIS A 203 21.67 18.50 -53.54
N ILE A 204 21.73 19.61 -54.23
CA ILE A 204 21.11 20.90 -53.87
C ILE A 204 20.20 21.25 -55.05
N GLY A 205 18.87 21.29 -54.83
CA GLY A 205 17.92 21.57 -55.88
C GLY A 205 16.82 22.53 -55.44
#